data_5398194d31ba4eb56c3f137e67a2b79f
#
_entry.id   5398194d31ba4eb56c3f137e67a2b79f
#
_cell.length_a   1.000
_cell.length_b   1.000
_cell.length_c   1.000
_cell.angle_alpha   90.00
_cell.angle_beta   90.00
_cell.angle_gamma   90.00
#
_symmetry.space_group_name_H-M   'P 1'
#
loop_
_entity.id
_entity.type
_entity.pdbx_description
1 polymer ?
#
loop_
_entity_poly.entity_id
_entity_poly.type
_entity_poly.pdbx_seq_one_letter_code
_entity_poly.pdbx_strand_id
1 'polypeptide(L)'
;MYLKQYVGEARIIKSTNDMVYIGTDLPEEYAHSNYTNTLKGANAKAKANAAQGIPEMLMIADEREYEKNRKTKHIKDAKYGWYSYVTRFALPVYEETGDIERYNVFRAILLVRHAEDKRLYLYDIMKIKKETSTHFQPEDLTQ
;
A
#
# COMPACT_ATOMS: atom_id res chain seq x y z
N MET A 1 -10.66 -4.08 12.77
CA MET A 1 -9.56 -4.15 11.80
C MET A 1 -8.69 -2.92 11.94
N TYR A 2 -7.38 -3.11 11.84
CA TYR A 2 -6.39 -2.03 12.03
C TYR A 2 -6.62 -0.82 11.12
N LEU A 3 -6.97 -1.05 9.86
CA LEU A 3 -7.16 0.02 8.87
C LEU A 3 -8.30 0.98 9.18
N LYS A 4 -9.27 0.57 9.98
CA LYS A 4 -10.41 1.43 10.31
C LYS A 4 -9.99 2.72 11.01
N GLN A 5 -8.87 2.71 11.72
CA GLN A 5 -8.36 3.91 12.40
C GLN A 5 -7.92 5.00 11.43
N TYR A 6 -7.58 4.64 10.20
CA TYR A 6 -7.13 5.62 9.20
C TYR A 6 -8.26 6.18 8.35
N VAL A 7 -9.47 5.63 8.43
CA VAL A 7 -10.61 6.10 7.64
C VAL A 7 -10.87 7.58 7.94
N GLY A 8 -10.98 8.37 6.88
CA GLY A 8 -11.15 9.82 6.98
C GLY A 8 -9.85 10.61 6.92
N GLU A 9 -8.69 9.96 7.03
CA GLU A 9 -7.40 10.62 6.90
C GLU A 9 -7.00 10.76 5.44
N ALA A 10 -6.07 11.68 5.17
CA ALA A 10 -5.46 11.86 3.86
C ALA A 10 -3.96 12.04 4.02
N ARG A 11 -3.21 11.65 2.98
CA ARG A 11 -1.77 11.85 2.92
C ARG A 11 -1.37 12.35 1.54
N ILE A 12 -0.32 13.14 1.48
CA ILE A 12 0.21 13.67 0.22
C ILE A 12 1.33 12.77 -0.27
N ILE A 13 1.21 12.31 -1.52
CA ILE A 13 2.29 11.63 -2.22
C ILE A 13 3.28 12.68 -2.67
N LYS A 14 4.47 12.70 -2.08
CA LYS A 14 5.44 13.79 -2.29
C LYS A 14 5.94 13.90 -3.72
N SER A 15 6.07 12.77 -4.43
CA SER A 15 6.59 12.77 -5.81
C SER A 15 5.66 13.46 -6.79
N THR A 16 4.36 13.47 -6.56
CA THR A 16 3.36 14.01 -7.48
C THR A 16 2.52 15.12 -6.86
N ASN A 17 2.62 15.31 -5.55
CA ASN A 17 1.78 16.22 -4.78
C ASN A 17 0.30 15.85 -4.80
N ASP A 18 -0.03 14.60 -5.07
CA ASP A 18 -1.40 14.10 -5.03
C ASP A 18 -1.84 13.86 -3.59
N MET A 19 -3.03 14.33 -3.25
CA MET A 19 -3.63 14.03 -1.95
C MET A 19 -4.51 12.79 -2.08
N VAL A 20 -4.19 11.74 -1.32
CA VAL A 20 -4.92 10.48 -1.34
C VAL A 20 -5.63 10.27 -0.02
N TYR A 21 -6.92 10.00 -0.10
CA TYR A 21 -7.79 9.78 1.05
C TYR A 21 -7.94 8.29 1.36
N ILE A 22 -8.19 7.99 2.61
CA ILE A 22 -8.54 6.65 3.06
C ILE A 22 -10.03 6.64 3.33
N GLY A 23 -10.79 6.00 2.43
CA GLY A 23 -12.24 5.94 2.50
C GLY A 23 -12.75 4.77 3.33
N THR A 24 -14.06 4.73 3.54
CA THR A 24 -14.72 3.72 4.37
C THR A 24 -14.65 2.32 3.78
N ASP A 25 -14.46 2.20 2.47
CA ASP A 25 -14.41 0.93 1.76
C ASP A 25 -13.04 0.24 1.79
N LEU A 26 -11.97 0.98 2.14
CA LEU A 26 -10.62 0.41 2.12
C LEU A 26 -10.45 -0.82 3.02
N PRO A 27 -10.90 -0.82 4.27
CA PRO A 27 -10.63 -1.96 5.14
C PRO A 27 -11.12 -3.30 4.56
N GLU A 28 -12.32 -3.32 3.99
CA GLU A 28 -12.85 -4.55 3.40
C GLU A 28 -12.17 -4.92 2.10
N GLU A 29 -11.95 -3.96 1.21
CA GLU A 29 -11.26 -4.23 -0.04
C GLU A 29 -9.84 -4.72 0.19
N TYR A 30 -9.13 -4.11 1.12
CA TYR A 30 -7.78 -4.51 1.49
C TYR A 30 -7.73 -5.96 1.98
N ALA A 31 -8.69 -6.34 2.81
CA ALA A 31 -8.73 -7.67 3.42
C ALA A 31 -9.27 -8.75 2.47
N HIS A 32 -10.17 -8.40 1.57
CA HIS A 32 -10.96 -9.37 0.81
C HIS A 32 -10.97 -9.18 -0.70
N SER A 33 -10.07 -8.36 -1.27
CA SER A 33 -9.98 -8.21 -2.72
C SER A 33 -9.59 -9.54 -3.39
N ASN A 34 -9.87 -9.65 -4.69
CA ASN A 34 -9.45 -10.81 -5.46
C ASN A 34 -7.95 -11.05 -5.33
N TYR A 35 -7.14 -10.00 -5.37
CA TYR A 35 -5.70 -10.12 -5.18
C TYR A 35 -5.37 -10.68 -3.80
N THR A 36 -5.96 -10.14 -2.73
CA THR A 36 -5.71 -10.59 -1.36
C THR A 36 -6.06 -12.08 -1.21
N ASN A 37 -7.18 -12.50 -1.78
CA ASN A 37 -7.63 -13.89 -1.70
C ASN A 37 -6.70 -14.87 -2.43
N THR A 38 -5.88 -14.40 -3.36
CA THR A 38 -4.89 -15.23 -4.06
C THR A 38 -3.56 -15.33 -3.33
N LEU A 39 -3.31 -14.45 -2.37
CA LEU A 39 -2.04 -14.41 -1.65
C LEU A 39 -1.87 -15.60 -0.72
N LYS A 40 -0.64 -16.10 -0.64
CA LYS A 40 -0.27 -17.20 0.25
C LYS A 40 1.09 -16.93 0.89
N GLY A 41 1.32 -17.55 2.05
CA GLY A 41 2.61 -17.53 2.72
C GLY A 41 3.12 -16.14 3.07
N ALA A 42 4.38 -15.88 2.74
CA ALA A 42 5.07 -14.65 3.12
C ALA A 42 4.40 -13.39 2.56
N ASN A 43 3.86 -13.44 1.34
CA ASN A 43 3.22 -12.28 0.73
C ASN A 43 1.88 -11.95 1.39
N ALA A 44 1.11 -12.95 1.79
CA ALA A 44 -0.13 -12.73 2.55
C ALA A 44 0.16 -12.06 3.89
N LYS A 45 1.17 -12.57 4.60
CA LYS A 45 1.60 -12.01 5.88
C LYS A 45 2.14 -10.59 5.70
N ALA A 46 2.91 -10.36 4.64
CA ALA A 46 3.44 -9.04 4.35
C ALA A 46 2.32 -8.02 4.11
N LYS A 47 1.30 -8.37 3.33
CA LYS A 47 0.18 -7.47 3.09
C LYS A 47 -0.57 -7.15 4.38
N ALA A 48 -0.83 -8.14 5.22
CA ALA A 48 -1.51 -7.93 6.49
C ALA A 48 -0.73 -6.97 7.39
N ASN A 49 0.60 -7.13 7.46
CA ASN A 49 1.45 -6.29 8.29
C ASN A 49 1.69 -4.90 7.70
N ALA A 50 1.68 -4.77 6.37
CA ALA A 50 1.87 -3.48 5.69
C ALA A 50 0.79 -2.46 6.05
N ALA A 51 -0.37 -2.91 6.49
CA ALA A 51 -1.44 -2.00 6.91
C ALA A 51 -0.99 -0.97 7.93
N GLN A 52 -0.01 -1.32 8.77
CA GLN A 52 0.50 -0.42 9.79
C GLN A 52 1.32 0.75 9.22
N GLY A 53 1.87 0.60 8.02
CA GLY A 53 2.72 1.61 7.40
C GLY A 53 2.08 2.31 6.19
N ILE A 54 0.77 2.20 6.00
CA ILE A 54 0.11 2.79 4.84
C ILE A 54 0.35 4.29 4.70
N PRO A 55 0.25 5.12 5.76
CA PRO A 55 0.53 6.54 5.60
C PRO A 55 1.92 6.83 5.05
N GLU A 56 2.94 6.15 5.56
CA GLU A 56 4.32 6.32 5.11
C GLU A 56 4.52 5.80 3.69
N MET A 57 3.88 4.69 3.35
CA MET A 57 3.93 4.13 1.99
C MET A 57 3.35 5.08 0.95
N LEU A 58 2.27 5.79 1.29
CA LEU A 58 1.71 6.81 0.43
C LEU A 58 2.69 7.98 0.24
N MET A 59 3.31 8.43 1.32
CA MET A 59 4.21 9.59 1.25
C MET A 59 5.43 9.36 0.36
N ILE A 60 5.95 8.12 0.31
CA ILE A 60 7.14 7.78 -0.49
C ILE A 60 6.82 7.22 -1.87
N ALA A 61 5.55 7.04 -2.19
CA ALA A 61 5.14 6.44 -3.46
C ALA A 61 5.66 7.24 -4.66
N ASP A 62 5.95 6.54 -5.75
CA ASP A 62 6.56 7.13 -6.94
C ASP A 62 6.05 6.43 -8.20
N GLU A 63 6.56 6.83 -9.36
CA GLU A 63 6.28 6.20 -10.66
C GLU A 63 4.77 6.09 -10.93
N ARG A 64 4.07 7.23 -10.84
CA ARG A 64 2.63 7.27 -11.10
C ARG A 64 2.31 6.90 -12.54
N GLU A 65 1.33 6.00 -12.71
CA GLU A 65 0.74 5.65 -13.99
C GLU A 65 -0.77 5.83 -13.93
N TYR A 66 -1.34 6.31 -15.02
CA TYR A 66 -2.78 6.46 -15.15
C TYR A 66 -3.36 5.35 -16.03
N GLU A 67 -4.52 4.81 -15.60
CA GLU A 67 -5.26 3.86 -16.39
C GLU A 67 -6.74 4.23 -16.40
N LYS A 68 -7.31 4.29 -17.60
CA LYS A 68 -8.73 4.59 -17.76
C LYS A 68 -9.57 3.46 -17.18
N ASN A 69 -10.66 3.81 -16.48
CA ASN A 69 -11.58 2.81 -15.95
C ASN A 69 -12.32 2.11 -17.11
N ARG A 70 -12.11 0.80 -17.23
CA ARG A 70 -12.71 -0.04 -18.27
C ARG A 70 -13.69 -1.06 -17.73
N LYS A 71 -13.75 -1.24 -16.41
CA LYS A 71 -14.63 -2.22 -15.78
C LYS A 71 -15.96 -1.59 -15.40
N THR A 72 -17.05 -2.10 -15.92
CA THR A 72 -18.39 -1.58 -15.66
C THR A 72 -18.70 -1.50 -14.18
N LYS A 73 -18.29 -2.51 -13.40
CA LYS A 73 -18.57 -2.55 -11.97
C LYS A 73 -17.91 -1.43 -11.17
N HIS A 74 -16.89 -0.78 -11.75
CA HIS A 74 -16.15 0.29 -11.07
C HIS A 74 -16.47 1.69 -11.61
N ILE A 75 -17.46 1.83 -12.50
CA ILE A 75 -17.79 3.14 -13.08
C ILE A 75 -18.10 4.17 -12.00
N LYS A 76 -18.85 3.80 -10.97
CA LYS A 76 -19.18 4.70 -9.87
C LYS A 76 -17.99 4.97 -8.96
N ASP A 77 -17.15 3.95 -8.72
CA ASP A 77 -16.04 4.05 -7.78
C ASP A 77 -14.84 4.80 -8.34
N ALA A 78 -14.62 4.67 -9.65
CA ALA A 78 -13.46 5.27 -10.32
C ALA A 78 -13.90 5.96 -11.62
N LYS A 79 -14.79 6.93 -11.50
CA LYS A 79 -15.34 7.64 -12.65
C LYS A 79 -14.26 8.24 -13.55
N TYR A 80 -13.20 8.77 -12.97
CA TYR A 80 -12.11 9.41 -13.69
C TYR A 80 -10.90 8.50 -13.89
N GLY A 81 -11.04 7.21 -13.59
CA GLY A 81 -10.01 6.20 -13.84
C GLY A 81 -9.21 5.86 -12.59
N TRP A 82 -8.05 5.28 -12.82
CA TRP A 82 -7.19 4.73 -11.81
C TRP A 82 -5.78 5.29 -11.94
N TYR A 83 -5.12 5.45 -10.80
CA TYR A 83 -3.69 5.70 -10.74
C TYR A 83 -3.01 4.56 -10.01
N SER A 84 -1.84 4.18 -10.47
CA SER A 84 -0.99 3.26 -9.74
C SER A 84 0.33 3.94 -9.39
N TYR A 85 0.89 3.59 -8.24
CA TYR A 85 2.15 4.11 -7.75
C TYR A 85 2.98 2.96 -7.23
N VAL A 86 4.29 3.04 -7.43
CA VAL A 86 5.22 2.09 -6.83
C VAL A 86 5.57 2.57 -5.43
N THR A 87 5.54 1.67 -4.47
CA THR A 87 5.99 1.96 -3.11
C THR A 87 6.80 0.80 -2.57
N ARG A 88 7.37 0.99 -1.40
CA ARG A 88 8.13 -0.03 -0.70
C ARG A 88 7.85 0.02 0.78
N PHE A 89 8.04 -1.10 1.43
CA PHE A 89 7.98 -1.19 2.88
C PHE A 89 8.92 -2.30 3.36
N ALA A 90 9.37 -2.17 4.60
CA ALA A 90 10.27 -3.14 5.20
C ALA A 90 9.61 -3.72 6.45
N LEU A 91 9.76 -5.02 6.63
CA LEU A 91 9.27 -5.72 7.81
C LEU A 91 10.46 -6.36 8.54
N PRO A 92 10.57 -6.15 9.86
CA PRO A 92 11.66 -6.74 10.61
C PRO A 92 11.47 -8.26 10.75
N VAL A 93 12.56 -8.98 10.74
CA VAL A 93 12.63 -10.39 11.11
C VAL A 93 13.43 -10.46 12.41
N TYR A 94 12.84 -11.06 13.42
CA TYR A 94 13.43 -11.11 14.76
C TYR A 94 14.14 -12.43 15.03
N GLU A 95 15.23 -12.36 15.78
CA GLU A 95 15.87 -13.52 16.36
C GLU A 95 15.05 -14.01 17.57
N GLU A 96 15.36 -15.22 18.06
CA GLU A 96 14.72 -15.76 19.27
C GLU A 96 14.92 -14.85 20.50
N THR A 97 16.01 -14.10 20.53
CA THR A 97 16.32 -13.14 21.59
C THR A 97 15.42 -11.90 21.57
N GLY A 98 14.67 -11.69 20.50
CA GLY A 98 13.87 -10.48 20.29
C GLY A 98 14.60 -9.37 19.55
N ASP A 99 15.89 -9.55 19.25
CA ASP A 99 16.65 -8.58 18.46
C ASP A 99 16.29 -8.69 16.97
N ILE A 100 16.43 -7.58 16.24
CA ILE A 100 16.18 -7.58 14.80
C ILE A 100 17.39 -8.22 14.10
N GLU A 101 17.14 -9.32 13.39
CA GLU A 101 18.15 -10.01 12.59
C GLU A 101 18.39 -9.31 11.26
N ARG A 102 17.30 -8.96 10.59
CA ARG A 102 17.32 -8.35 9.27
C ARG A 102 15.98 -7.70 8.97
N TYR A 103 15.92 -6.96 7.86
CA TYR A 103 14.66 -6.49 7.28
C TYR A 103 14.40 -7.20 5.96
N ASN A 104 13.16 -7.62 5.76
CA ASN A 104 12.68 -8.02 4.44
C ASN A 104 12.06 -6.80 3.78
N VAL A 105 12.56 -6.44 2.60
CA VAL A 105 12.07 -5.29 1.84
C VAL A 105 11.13 -5.78 0.74
N PHE A 106 9.96 -5.18 0.68
CA PHE A 106 8.93 -5.51 -0.30
C PHE A 106 8.65 -4.31 -1.19
N ARG A 107 8.50 -4.59 -2.48
CA ARG A 107 7.95 -3.66 -3.45
C ARG A 107 6.46 -3.94 -3.61
N ALA A 108 5.67 -2.90 -3.79
CA ALA A 108 4.23 -3.04 -3.99
C ALA A 108 3.69 -1.93 -4.89
N ILE A 109 2.50 -2.16 -5.40
CA ILE A 109 1.76 -1.17 -6.19
C ILE A 109 0.59 -0.67 -5.34
N LEU A 110 0.52 0.64 -5.15
CA LEU A 110 -0.67 1.28 -4.59
C LEU A 110 -1.64 1.53 -5.72
N LEU A 111 -2.85 1.00 -5.60
CA LEU A 111 -3.92 1.24 -6.56
C LEU A 111 -4.84 2.30 -5.97
N VAL A 112 -5.02 3.40 -6.70
CA VAL A 112 -5.77 4.58 -6.26
C VAL A 112 -6.88 4.86 -7.26
N ARG A 113 -8.12 4.98 -6.76
CA ARG A 113 -9.25 5.34 -7.62
C ARG A 113 -9.46 6.85 -7.65
N HIS A 114 -9.76 7.39 -8.82
CA HIS A 114 -10.15 8.79 -8.98
C HIS A 114 -11.67 8.82 -9.06
N ALA A 115 -12.29 9.19 -7.94
CA ALA A 115 -13.72 9.04 -7.72
C ALA A 115 -14.54 10.17 -8.35
N GLU A 116 -15.85 10.01 -8.31
CA GLU A 116 -16.79 11.00 -8.85
C GLU A 116 -16.67 12.37 -8.21
N ASP A 117 -16.31 12.42 -6.92
CA ASP A 117 -16.07 13.68 -6.19
C ASP A 117 -14.74 14.35 -6.57
N LYS A 118 -14.01 13.76 -7.52
CA LYS A 118 -12.69 14.18 -8.00
C LYS A 118 -11.56 13.97 -7.00
N ARG A 119 -11.83 13.30 -5.88
CA ARG A 119 -10.81 12.94 -4.91
C ARG A 119 -10.17 11.60 -5.28
N LEU A 120 -8.95 11.43 -4.83
CA LEU A 120 -8.21 10.18 -4.95
C LEU A 120 -8.38 9.39 -3.67
N TYR A 121 -8.73 8.11 -3.81
CA TYR A 121 -8.88 7.20 -2.66
C TYR A 121 -8.00 5.98 -2.85
N LEU A 122 -7.27 5.62 -1.81
CA LEU A 122 -6.52 4.36 -1.83
C LEU A 122 -7.52 3.20 -1.90
N TYR A 123 -7.34 2.33 -2.89
CA TYR A 123 -8.22 1.20 -3.12
C TYR A 123 -7.62 -0.10 -2.58
N ASP A 124 -6.38 -0.38 -2.94
CA ASP A 124 -5.71 -1.62 -2.53
C ASP A 124 -4.19 -1.49 -2.67
N ILE A 125 -3.48 -2.44 -2.09
CA ILE A 125 -2.05 -2.63 -2.28
C ILE A 125 -1.87 -3.96 -2.99
N MET A 126 -1.21 -3.95 -4.14
CA MET A 126 -1.14 -5.09 -5.05
C MET A 126 0.28 -5.41 -5.45
N LYS A 127 0.45 -6.57 -6.08
CA LYS A 127 1.73 -7.01 -6.65
C LYS A 127 2.88 -6.93 -5.65
N ILE A 128 2.63 -7.37 -4.43
CA ILE A 128 3.62 -7.41 -3.37
C ILE A 128 4.69 -8.42 -3.74
N LYS A 129 5.95 -7.97 -3.74
CA LYS A 129 7.08 -8.81 -4.09
C LYS A 129 8.25 -8.52 -3.16
N LYS A 130 8.81 -9.54 -2.55
CA LYS A 130 10.01 -9.42 -1.76
C LYS A 130 11.19 -9.10 -2.69
N GLU A 131 11.86 -7.97 -2.44
CA GLU A 131 13.02 -7.57 -3.25
C GLU A 131 14.32 -8.04 -2.65
N THR A 132 14.50 -7.84 -1.35
CA THR A 132 15.78 -8.12 -0.71
C THR A 132 15.59 -8.36 0.78
N SER A 133 16.61 -8.97 1.40
CA SER A 133 16.76 -9.08 2.85
C SER A 133 18.07 -8.44 3.25
N THR A 134 18.04 -7.57 4.27
CA THR A 134 19.22 -6.83 4.72
C THR A 134 19.42 -7.09 6.20
N HIS A 135 20.68 -7.34 6.60
CA HIS A 135 21.02 -7.38 8.03
C HIS A 135 20.89 -5.98 8.61
N PHE A 136 20.35 -5.91 9.81
CA PHE A 136 20.19 -4.63 10.50
C PHE A 136 21.55 -4.01 10.82
N GLN A 137 21.72 -2.74 10.45
CA GLN A 137 22.84 -1.90 10.86
C GLN A 137 22.31 -0.50 11.12
N PRO A 138 22.71 0.17 12.22
CA PRO A 138 22.17 1.49 12.56
C PRO A 138 22.30 2.53 11.46
N GLU A 139 23.40 2.54 10.72
CA GLU A 139 23.62 3.47 9.62
C GLU A 139 22.65 3.29 8.44
N ASP A 140 22.05 2.10 8.31
CA ASP A 140 21.08 1.85 7.23
C ASP A 140 19.79 2.63 7.45
N LEU A 141 19.51 3.01 8.68
CA LEU A 141 18.30 3.74 9.04
C LEU A 141 18.40 5.25 8.78
N THR A 142 19.59 5.76 8.51
CA THR A 142 19.84 7.19 8.32
C THR A 142 19.86 7.62 6.86
N GLN A 143 19.69 6.69 5.95
CA GLN A 143 19.76 6.95 4.52
C GLN A 143 18.40 7.22 3.88
#